data_7165cf499541ad873f72c393bb55d172
#
_entry.id   7165cf499541ad873f72c393bb55d172
#
_cell.length_a   1.000
_cell.length_b   1.000
_cell.length_c   1.000
_cell.angle_alpha   90.00
_cell.angle_beta   90.00
_cell.angle_gamma   90.00
#
_symmetry.space_group_name_H-M   'P 1'
#
loop_
_entity.id
_entity.type
_entity.pdbx_description
1 polymer ?
#
loop_
_entity_poly.entity_id
_entity_poly.type
_entity_poly.pdbx_seq_one_letter_code
_entity_poly.pdbx_strand_id
1 'polypeptide(L)'
;EKVNLKPNDRTFDSLLKIVFQSAPLIGACPDSAMQFIELNNQLRQIVKEKSRYWNPNELTSRNTIYKLLYGSRTAVEKIILQSDKNETPNLIDQNDENSVTPSTTFLGVKIHSGDILLSRGGAPTSALISRGSDYPGNFSHVALVYVDPKTNVASIIEAHIEVGVAIATLEDYMRDKKLRVLVLRLRSDLPEILADPMLPHKAATASLNRALSEHIPYDFEMDYKNPDKLFCSEVASSEYSRLGINLWMGKSTISSTGTAKLLSGFGVKYFETQEPSDLEYDPQLSVVAEWRDSETLYKDHVDNAVVDAILEWSEEGNEISIDWYLLPIFRVTKLYSIFLNQFNEAGPIPEGMSATSALRHEAFKTFHNSIKTVVLNKAESFKRQNGYVPPYWRLLEFARNDIQSY
;
A
#
# COMPACT_ATOMS: atom_id res chain seq x y z
N GLU A 1 26.59 -23.99 6.19
CA GLU A 1 25.46 -24.22 7.13
C GLU A 1 24.54 -23.01 7.05
N LYS A 2 23.24 -23.24 6.73
CA LYS A 2 22.23 -22.17 6.75
C LYS A 2 21.98 -21.81 8.21
N VAL A 3 22.59 -20.73 8.69
CA VAL A 3 22.34 -20.21 10.04
C VAL A 3 20.89 -19.75 10.13
N ASN A 4 20.11 -20.41 10.98
CA ASN A 4 18.73 -20.01 11.23
C ASN A 4 18.74 -18.90 12.30
N LEU A 5 18.78 -17.64 11.85
CA LEU A 5 18.76 -16.48 12.75
C LEU A 5 17.36 -16.30 13.35
N LYS A 6 17.28 -16.13 14.65
CA LYS A 6 16.03 -15.79 15.36
C LYS A 6 15.69 -14.30 15.19
N PRO A 7 14.41 -13.90 15.33
CA PRO A 7 14.02 -12.49 15.17
C PRO A 7 14.78 -11.51 16.07
N ASN A 8 15.17 -11.94 17.26
CA ASN A 8 15.90 -11.13 18.25
C ASN A 8 17.43 -11.22 18.13
N ASP A 9 17.96 -11.75 17.02
CA ASP A 9 19.40 -11.83 16.82
C ASP A 9 20.01 -10.43 16.66
N ARG A 10 21.09 -10.14 17.40
CA ARG A 10 21.77 -8.84 17.37
C ARG A 10 22.33 -8.45 16.01
N THR A 11 22.49 -9.40 15.10
CA THR A 11 22.89 -9.15 13.71
C THR A 11 21.94 -8.21 13.02
N PHE A 12 20.62 -8.32 13.27
CA PHE A 12 19.62 -7.46 12.66
C PHE A 12 19.69 -6.01 13.17
N ASP A 13 19.93 -5.82 14.46
CA ASP A 13 20.14 -4.47 15.01
C ASP A 13 21.41 -3.84 14.43
N SER A 14 22.47 -4.63 14.25
CA SER A 14 23.73 -4.18 13.65
C SER A 14 23.55 -3.79 12.19
N LEU A 15 22.83 -4.59 11.41
CA LEU A 15 22.50 -4.31 10.00
C LEU A 15 21.70 -3.02 9.87
N LEU A 16 20.66 -2.86 10.68
CA LEU A 16 19.82 -1.65 10.67
C LEU A 16 20.65 -0.41 11.02
N LYS A 17 21.52 -0.51 12.03
CA LYS A 17 22.44 0.56 12.39
C LYS A 17 23.38 0.94 11.24
N ILE A 18 23.95 -0.05 10.53
CA ILE A 18 24.78 0.20 9.35
C ILE A 18 24.02 0.91 8.26
N VAL A 19 22.81 0.45 7.94
CA VAL A 19 21.93 1.09 6.94
C VAL A 19 21.71 2.57 7.26
N PHE A 20 21.32 2.89 8.49
CA PHE A 20 21.04 4.28 8.88
C PHE A 20 22.29 5.15 9.04
N GLN A 21 23.43 4.58 9.38
CA GLN A 21 24.71 5.31 9.43
C GLN A 21 25.28 5.58 8.03
N SER A 22 25.06 4.65 7.09
CA SER A 22 25.56 4.79 5.71
C SER A 22 24.69 5.74 4.88
N ALA A 23 23.36 5.75 5.08
CA ALA A 23 22.44 6.51 4.25
C ALA A 23 22.78 8.02 4.11
N PRO A 24 23.12 8.77 5.18
CA PRO A 24 23.53 10.17 5.04
C PRO A 24 24.83 10.35 4.24
N LEU A 25 25.78 9.41 4.37
CA LEU A 25 27.05 9.45 3.65
C LEU A 25 26.82 9.21 2.16
N ILE A 26 25.97 8.23 1.81
CA ILE A 26 25.57 7.94 0.44
C ILE A 26 24.80 9.10 -0.16
N GLY A 27 23.89 9.74 0.59
CA GLY A 27 23.19 10.95 0.14
C GLY A 27 24.13 12.12 -0.21
N ALA A 28 25.33 12.16 0.39
CA ALA A 28 26.39 13.11 0.05
C ALA A 28 27.30 12.64 -1.09
N CYS A 29 27.21 11.36 -1.51
CA CYS A 29 28.01 10.73 -2.55
C CYS A 29 27.10 10.00 -3.55
N PRO A 30 26.43 10.71 -4.48
CA PRO A 30 25.43 10.13 -5.39
C PRO A 30 25.93 8.95 -6.22
N ASP A 31 27.20 8.93 -6.59
CA ASP A 31 27.85 7.83 -7.36
C ASP A 31 27.67 6.44 -6.69
N SER A 32 27.47 6.41 -5.37
CA SER A 32 27.26 5.17 -4.62
C SER A 32 25.78 4.81 -4.39
N ALA A 33 24.85 5.64 -4.87
CA ALA A 33 23.42 5.45 -4.63
C ALA A 33 22.92 4.10 -5.18
N MET A 34 23.30 3.74 -6.39
CA MET A 34 22.89 2.49 -7.04
C MET A 34 23.40 1.26 -6.27
N GLN A 35 24.66 1.27 -5.82
CA GLN A 35 25.22 0.18 -5.03
C GLN A 35 24.49 0.03 -3.68
N PHE A 36 24.14 1.14 -3.05
CA PHE A 36 23.37 1.11 -1.81
C PHE A 36 21.95 0.55 -2.02
N ILE A 37 21.26 0.94 -3.10
CA ILE A 37 19.95 0.40 -3.47
C ILE A 37 20.05 -1.12 -3.67
N GLU A 38 21.03 -1.59 -4.43
CA GLU A 38 21.24 -3.03 -4.68
C GLU A 38 21.49 -3.83 -3.39
N LEU A 39 22.36 -3.32 -2.51
CA LEU A 39 22.60 -3.95 -1.21
C LEU A 39 21.35 -4.01 -0.33
N ASN A 40 20.50 -2.99 -0.38
CA ASN A 40 19.22 -3.02 0.36
C ASN A 40 18.22 -3.99 -0.27
N ASN A 41 18.21 -4.16 -1.59
CA ASN A 41 17.39 -5.19 -2.25
C ASN A 41 17.85 -6.59 -1.83
N GLN A 42 19.16 -6.85 -1.77
CA GLN A 42 19.71 -8.10 -1.25
C GLN A 42 19.35 -8.31 0.23
N LEU A 43 19.45 -7.26 1.07
CA LEU A 43 19.01 -7.31 2.46
C LEU A 43 17.54 -7.70 2.57
N ARG A 44 16.66 -7.10 1.75
CA ARG A 44 15.22 -7.44 1.70
C ARG A 44 15.00 -8.91 1.39
N GLN A 45 15.67 -9.45 0.39
CA GLN A 45 15.59 -10.87 0.03
C GLN A 45 16.03 -11.77 1.20
N ILE A 46 17.16 -11.46 1.82
CA ILE A 46 17.68 -12.23 2.96
C ILE A 46 16.70 -12.19 4.14
N VAL A 47 16.15 -11.02 4.48
CA VAL A 47 15.19 -10.89 5.57
C VAL A 47 13.93 -11.69 5.28
N LYS A 48 13.39 -11.62 4.07
CA LYS A 48 12.22 -12.42 3.66
C LYS A 48 12.54 -13.92 3.70
N GLU A 49 13.72 -14.35 3.26
CA GLU A 49 14.11 -15.76 3.37
C GLU A 49 14.24 -16.22 4.83
N LYS A 50 14.82 -15.43 5.71
CA LYS A 50 14.96 -15.80 7.14
C LYS A 50 13.63 -15.77 7.89
N SER A 51 12.77 -14.81 7.58
CA SER A 51 11.45 -14.67 8.22
C SER A 51 10.47 -15.82 7.92
N ARG A 52 10.78 -16.70 6.96
CA ARG A 52 10.03 -17.95 6.69
C ARG A 52 9.88 -18.85 7.91
N TYR A 53 10.85 -18.79 8.82
CA TYR A 53 10.93 -19.63 10.01
C TYR A 53 10.44 -18.90 11.27
N TRP A 54 9.91 -17.68 11.10
CA TRP A 54 9.41 -16.86 12.19
C TRP A 54 7.88 -16.87 12.19
N ASN A 55 7.30 -16.66 13.37
CA ASN A 55 5.87 -16.41 13.47
C ASN A 55 5.61 -14.90 13.35
N PRO A 56 5.06 -14.40 12.23
CA PRO A 56 4.85 -12.96 12.02
C PRO A 56 3.77 -12.36 12.96
N ASN A 57 3.01 -13.17 13.68
CA ASN A 57 2.08 -12.71 14.70
C ASN A 57 2.74 -12.51 16.08
N GLU A 58 3.99 -12.96 16.25
CA GLU A 58 4.77 -12.61 17.44
C GLU A 58 5.34 -11.21 17.30
N LEU A 59 5.13 -10.36 18.32
CA LEU A 59 5.55 -8.96 18.33
C LEU A 59 7.04 -8.77 17.97
N THR A 60 7.92 -9.64 18.47
CA THR A 60 9.37 -9.60 18.18
C THR A 60 9.63 -9.85 16.70
N SER A 61 9.01 -10.86 16.11
CA SER A 61 9.14 -11.19 14.69
C SER A 61 8.61 -10.04 13.82
N ARG A 62 7.39 -9.58 14.14
CA ARG A 62 6.74 -8.49 13.42
C ARG A 62 7.58 -7.21 13.44
N ASN A 63 8.04 -6.79 14.62
CA ASN A 63 8.86 -5.60 14.78
C ASN A 63 10.19 -5.71 14.03
N THR A 64 10.84 -6.88 14.05
CA THR A 64 12.11 -7.06 13.36
C THR A 64 11.95 -7.02 11.85
N ILE A 65 10.96 -7.73 11.29
CA ILE A 65 10.64 -7.68 9.87
C ILE A 65 10.32 -6.24 9.45
N TYR A 66 9.44 -5.57 10.17
CA TYR A 66 9.02 -4.21 9.87
C TYR A 66 10.20 -3.22 9.91
N LYS A 67 11.00 -3.23 10.98
CA LYS A 67 12.18 -2.34 11.11
C LYS A 67 13.18 -2.54 9.99
N LEU A 68 13.45 -3.80 9.61
CA LEU A 68 14.42 -4.11 8.56
C LEU A 68 13.89 -3.76 7.17
N LEU A 69 12.65 -4.12 6.84
CA LEU A 69 12.12 -3.91 5.50
C LEU A 69 11.64 -2.47 5.30
N TYR A 70 10.81 -1.95 6.21
CA TYR A 70 10.33 -0.58 6.13
C TYR A 70 11.43 0.44 6.42
N GLY A 71 12.26 0.19 7.45
CA GLY A 71 13.35 1.09 7.82
C GLY A 71 14.41 1.21 6.73
N SER A 72 14.86 0.10 6.14
CA SER A 72 15.81 0.14 5.03
C SER A 72 15.22 0.80 3.78
N ARG A 73 13.93 0.56 3.49
CA ARG A 73 13.19 1.27 2.43
C ARG A 73 13.26 2.79 2.64
N THR A 74 12.99 3.27 3.85
CA THR A 74 13.03 4.70 4.19
C THR A 74 14.41 5.31 3.89
N ALA A 75 15.50 4.59 4.19
CA ALA A 75 16.86 5.01 3.88
C ALA A 75 17.10 5.11 2.36
N VAL A 76 16.69 4.10 1.60
CA VAL A 76 16.78 4.09 0.12
C VAL A 76 15.97 5.24 -0.48
N GLU A 77 14.74 5.45 -0.04
CA GLU A 77 13.88 6.53 -0.54
C GLU A 77 14.48 7.91 -0.29
N LYS A 78 15.11 8.08 0.87
CA LYS A 78 15.80 9.33 1.18
C LYS A 78 16.98 9.60 0.24
N ILE A 79 17.74 8.58 -0.11
CA ILE A 79 18.84 8.69 -1.09
C ILE A 79 18.28 9.04 -2.48
N ILE A 80 17.26 8.34 -2.96
CA ILE A 80 16.61 8.62 -4.24
C ILE A 80 16.14 10.07 -4.33
N LEU A 81 15.56 10.61 -3.26
CA LEU A 81 15.08 12.00 -3.22
C LEU A 81 16.20 13.05 -3.15
N GLN A 82 17.43 12.67 -2.80
CA GLN A 82 18.60 13.57 -2.80
C GLN A 82 19.49 13.40 -4.04
N SER A 83 19.31 12.32 -4.79
CA SER A 83 20.04 12.06 -6.02
C SER A 83 19.44 12.83 -7.20
N ASP A 84 20.22 13.04 -8.26
CA ASP A 84 19.68 13.58 -9.51
C ASP A 84 18.70 12.57 -10.12
N LYS A 85 17.63 13.08 -10.73
CA LYS A 85 16.58 12.24 -11.35
C LYS A 85 17.11 11.25 -12.40
N ASN A 86 18.22 11.58 -13.03
CA ASN A 86 18.85 10.75 -14.06
C ASN A 86 19.81 9.68 -13.48
N GLU A 87 20.12 9.76 -12.19
CA GLU A 87 21.08 8.84 -11.54
C GLU A 87 20.41 7.63 -10.91
N THR A 88 19.10 7.70 -10.66
CA THR A 88 18.34 6.59 -10.09
C THR A 88 17.25 6.13 -11.05
N PRO A 89 17.21 4.84 -11.43
CA PRO A 89 16.17 4.32 -12.31
C PRO A 89 14.82 4.26 -11.60
N ASN A 90 13.73 4.32 -12.38
CA ASN A 90 12.39 4.15 -11.85
C ASN A 90 12.12 2.70 -11.39
N LEU A 91 12.71 1.72 -12.06
CA LEU A 91 12.72 0.33 -11.63
C LEU A 91 13.89 0.11 -10.67
N ILE A 92 13.60 -0.04 -9.38
CA ILE A 92 14.60 -0.10 -8.32
C ILE A 92 14.84 -1.51 -7.77
N ASP A 93 13.99 -2.45 -8.09
CA ASP A 93 14.15 -3.86 -7.76
C ASP A 93 13.56 -4.72 -8.87
N GLN A 94 14.27 -5.78 -9.22
CA GLN A 94 13.80 -6.78 -10.16
C GLN A 94 14.43 -8.13 -9.82
N ASN A 95 13.58 -9.09 -9.48
CA ASN A 95 13.97 -10.46 -9.15
C ASN A 95 13.22 -11.44 -10.03
N ASP A 96 13.87 -12.55 -10.33
CA ASP A 96 13.25 -13.66 -11.05
C ASP A 96 12.78 -14.71 -10.03
N GLU A 97 11.49 -14.70 -9.71
CA GLU A 97 10.84 -15.79 -8.98
C GLU A 97 10.16 -16.70 -10.00
N ASN A 98 10.50 -17.98 -9.98
CA ASN A 98 10.03 -18.95 -10.97
C ASN A 98 8.51 -19.11 -10.96
N SER A 99 7.89 -19.12 -12.15
CA SER A 99 6.48 -19.45 -12.31
C SER A 99 6.25 -20.09 -13.67
N VAL A 100 5.36 -21.07 -13.73
CA VAL A 100 4.91 -21.74 -14.98
C VAL A 100 3.57 -21.22 -15.47
N THR A 101 2.95 -20.29 -14.73
CA THR A 101 1.64 -19.74 -15.09
C THR A 101 1.74 -18.82 -16.32
N PRO A 102 0.64 -18.59 -17.05
CA PRO A 102 0.60 -17.67 -18.18
C PRO A 102 1.17 -16.29 -17.78
N SER A 103 1.83 -15.63 -18.72
CA SER A 103 2.56 -14.39 -18.41
C SER A 103 2.45 -13.36 -19.53
N THR A 104 2.66 -12.09 -19.17
CA THR A 104 2.77 -10.96 -20.08
C THR A 104 3.84 -9.97 -19.59
N THR A 105 4.08 -8.90 -20.33
CA THR A 105 5.03 -7.86 -19.93
C THR A 105 4.28 -6.64 -19.38
N PHE A 106 4.70 -6.15 -18.22
CA PHE A 106 4.19 -4.94 -17.58
C PHE A 106 5.35 -4.06 -17.14
N LEU A 107 5.40 -2.82 -17.60
CA LEU A 107 6.48 -1.86 -17.32
C LEU A 107 7.90 -2.44 -17.52
N GLY A 108 8.07 -3.28 -18.55
CA GLY A 108 9.35 -3.91 -18.88
C GLY A 108 9.69 -5.17 -18.09
N VAL A 109 8.82 -5.60 -17.17
CA VAL A 109 9.01 -6.81 -16.36
C VAL A 109 7.97 -7.86 -16.72
N LYS A 110 8.37 -9.13 -16.68
CA LYS A 110 7.49 -10.29 -16.90
C LYS A 110 6.66 -10.53 -15.64
N ILE A 111 5.35 -10.31 -15.77
CA ILE A 111 4.35 -10.65 -14.74
C ILE A 111 3.61 -11.91 -15.11
N HIS A 112 3.15 -12.64 -14.11
CA HIS A 112 2.47 -13.91 -14.26
C HIS A 112 1.04 -13.89 -13.71
N SER A 113 0.20 -14.76 -14.23
CA SER A 113 -1.15 -14.97 -13.67
C SER A 113 -1.04 -15.47 -12.23
N GLY A 114 -1.69 -14.78 -11.31
CA GLY A 114 -1.59 -14.97 -9.87
C GLY A 114 -0.61 -14.03 -9.17
N ASP A 115 0.15 -13.21 -9.90
CA ASP A 115 0.93 -12.14 -9.27
C ASP A 115 0.00 -11.12 -8.59
N ILE A 116 0.48 -10.55 -7.50
CA ILE A 116 -0.25 -9.55 -6.71
C ILE A 116 0.42 -8.20 -6.91
N LEU A 117 -0.35 -7.20 -7.31
CA LEU A 117 0.12 -5.82 -7.44
C LEU A 117 -0.25 -5.05 -6.18
N LEU A 118 0.75 -4.48 -5.53
CA LEU A 118 0.54 -3.44 -4.53
C LEU A 118 0.77 -2.08 -5.17
N SER A 119 -0.11 -1.13 -4.89
CA SER A 119 0.08 0.23 -5.38
C SER A 119 -0.29 1.29 -4.34
N ARG A 120 0.17 2.51 -4.59
CA ARG A 120 -0.16 3.71 -3.84
C ARG A 120 -0.80 4.71 -4.78
N GLY A 121 -2.07 5.00 -4.56
CA GLY A 121 -2.79 6.03 -5.32
C GLY A 121 -2.45 7.45 -4.85
N GLY A 122 -2.73 8.45 -5.68
CA GLY A 122 -2.44 9.87 -5.37
C GLY A 122 -3.51 10.58 -4.52
N ALA A 123 -4.55 9.89 -4.06
CA ALA A 123 -5.63 10.49 -3.26
C ALA A 123 -5.28 10.57 -1.76
N PRO A 124 -5.81 11.54 -1.01
CA PRO A 124 -5.66 11.62 0.45
C PRO A 124 -6.08 10.35 1.18
N THR A 125 -7.16 9.70 0.75
CA THR A 125 -7.65 8.43 1.31
C THR A 125 -6.61 7.32 1.14
N SER A 126 -5.91 7.28 0.01
CA SER A 126 -4.82 6.32 -0.19
C SER A 126 -3.67 6.52 0.81
N ALA A 127 -3.35 7.78 1.18
CA ALA A 127 -2.39 8.04 2.24
C ALA A 127 -2.90 7.55 3.59
N LEU A 128 -4.18 7.80 3.90
CA LEU A 128 -4.79 7.34 5.14
C LEU A 128 -4.78 5.81 5.26
N ILE A 129 -5.13 5.08 4.21
CA ILE A 129 -5.07 3.61 4.20
C ILE A 129 -3.64 3.13 4.46
N SER A 130 -2.64 3.70 3.79
CA SER A 130 -1.26 3.25 3.97
C SER A 130 -0.66 3.59 5.34
N ARG A 131 -1.18 4.59 6.05
CA ARG A 131 -0.62 5.13 7.30
C ARG A 131 -1.45 4.78 8.54
N GLY A 132 -2.73 4.44 8.38
CA GLY A 132 -3.72 4.35 9.45
C GLY A 132 -3.69 3.06 10.28
N SER A 133 -2.55 2.36 10.39
CA SER A 133 -2.41 1.14 11.18
C SER A 133 -1.23 1.22 12.15
N ASP A 134 -1.10 0.22 13.04
CA ASP A 134 0.01 0.11 14.01
C ASP A 134 1.36 -0.13 13.32
N TYR A 135 1.36 -0.53 12.06
CA TYR A 135 2.54 -0.69 11.20
C TYR A 135 2.38 0.14 9.90
N PRO A 136 2.49 1.46 10.00
CA PRO A 136 2.32 2.35 8.85
C PRO A 136 3.21 1.94 7.66
N GLY A 137 2.60 1.80 6.48
CA GLY A 137 3.29 1.33 5.28
C GLY A 137 3.29 2.34 4.14
N ASN A 138 3.52 1.83 2.92
CA ASN A 138 3.65 2.64 1.72
C ASN A 138 2.66 2.25 0.61
N PHE A 139 1.80 1.27 0.84
CA PHE A 139 0.84 0.79 -0.14
C PHE A 139 -0.59 0.90 0.41
N SER A 140 -1.51 1.21 -0.46
CA SER A 140 -2.92 1.45 -0.11
C SER A 140 -3.89 0.61 -0.91
N HIS A 141 -3.40 -0.17 -1.87
CA HIS A 141 -4.25 -0.92 -2.78
C HIS A 141 -3.61 -2.23 -3.19
N VAL A 142 -4.44 -3.25 -3.37
CA VAL A 142 -4.08 -4.60 -3.82
C VAL A 142 -4.90 -4.94 -5.05
N ALA A 143 -4.26 -5.55 -6.04
CA ALA A 143 -4.91 -6.11 -7.20
C ALA A 143 -4.31 -7.47 -7.56
N LEU A 144 -5.10 -8.35 -8.16
CA LEU A 144 -4.71 -9.68 -8.60
C LEU A 144 -4.59 -9.72 -10.12
N VAL A 145 -3.48 -10.26 -10.62
CA VAL A 145 -3.22 -10.39 -12.06
C VAL A 145 -3.80 -11.72 -12.58
N TYR A 146 -4.65 -11.64 -13.59
CA TYR A 146 -4.99 -12.79 -14.45
C TYR A 146 -4.36 -12.60 -15.82
N VAL A 147 -3.80 -13.65 -16.40
CA VAL A 147 -3.31 -13.65 -17.79
C VAL A 147 -3.97 -14.79 -18.56
N ASP A 148 -4.63 -14.45 -19.67
CA ASP A 148 -5.26 -15.42 -20.53
C ASP A 148 -4.19 -16.30 -21.22
N PRO A 149 -4.29 -17.64 -21.11
CA PRO A 149 -3.25 -18.55 -21.63
C PRO A 149 -3.18 -18.63 -23.16
N LYS A 150 -4.19 -18.13 -23.88
CA LYS A 150 -4.24 -18.19 -25.36
C LYS A 150 -3.77 -16.90 -25.99
N THR A 151 -4.13 -15.76 -25.37
CA THR A 151 -3.87 -14.43 -25.93
C THR A 151 -2.71 -13.71 -25.24
N ASN A 152 -2.28 -14.16 -24.05
CA ASN A 152 -1.35 -13.48 -23.14
C ASN A 152 -1.79 -12.07 -22.75
N VAL A 153 -3.08 -11.77 -22.86
CA VAL A 153 -3.65 -10.50 -22.40
C VAL A 153 -3.90 -10.59 -20.90
N ALA A 154 -3.47 -9.56 -20.16
CA ALA A 154 -3.73 -9.46 -18.73
C ALA A 154 -5.04 -8.76 -18.43
N SER A 155 -5.73 -9.25 -17.39
CA SER A 155 -6.81 -8.57 -16.70
C SER A 155 -6.39 -8.34 -15.24
N ILE A 156 -6.67 -7.17 -14.72
CA ILE A 156 -6.42 -6.81 -13.34
C ILE A 156 -7.73 -6.86 -12.58
N ILE A 157 -7.79 -7.66 -11.53
CA ILE A 157 -8.98 -7.81 -10.68
C ILE A 157 -8.70 -7.05 -9.38
N GLU A 158 -9.56 -6.09 -9.08
CA GLU A 158 -9.38 -5.18 -7.95
C GLU A 158 -10.72 -4.73 -7.38
N ALA A 159 -10.77 -4.33 -6.10
CA ALA A 159 -11.96 -3.74 -5.49
C ALA A 159 -11.76 -2.24 -5.30
N HIS A 160 -12.62 -1.47 -5.96
CA HIS A 160 -12.64 -0.02 -5.90
C HIS A 160 -13.75 0.47 -4.95
N ILE A 161 -13.44 1.51 -4.21
CA ILE A 161 -14.39 2.17 -3.30
C ILE A 161 -15.70 2.55 -4.03
N GLU A 162 -15.60 2.98 -5.28
CA GLU A 162 -16.69 3.52 -6.08
C GLU A 162 -17.64 2.46 -6.65
N VAL A 163 -17.09 1.30 -7.04
CA VAL A 163 -17.82 0.30 -7.86
C VAL A 163 -17.78 -1.13 -7.30
N GLY A 164 -17.03 -1.36 -6.21
CA GLY A 164 -16.77 -2.72 -5.72
C GLY A 164 -15.74 -3.45 -6.56
N VAL A 165 -15.87 -4.78 -6.70
CA VAL A 165 -14.93 -5.60 -7.48
C VAL A 165 -15.12 -5.32 -8.96
N ALA A 166 -14.03 -4.98 -9.64
CA ALA A 166 -13.97 -4.65 -11.04
C ALA A 166 -12.81 -5.34 -11.76
N ILE A 167 -12.92 -5.42 -13.08
CA ILE A 167 -11.89 -5.96 -13.98
C ILE A 167 -11.39 -4.81 -14.84
N ALA A 168 -10.09 -4.56 -14.80
CA ALA A 168 -9.42 -3.53 -15.57
C ALA A 168 -8.39 -4.14 -16.54
N THR A 169 -8.07 -3.42 -17.60
CA THR A 169 -6.86 -3.69 -18.39
C THR A 169 -5.62 -3.17 -17.67
N LEU A 170 -4.42 -3.57 -18.08
CA LEU A 170 -3.17 -2.98 -17.57
C LEU A 170 -3.11 -1.47 -17.83
N GLU A 171 -3.65 -1.02 -18.95
CA GLU A 171 -3.72 0.40 -19.30
C GLU A 171 -4.66 1.17 -18.37
N ASP A 172 -5.86 0.64 -18.12
CA ASP A 172 -6.83 1.23 -17.18
C ASP A 172 -6.26 1.27 -15.76
N TYR A 173 -5.62 0.19 -15.31
CA TYR A 173 -4.95 0.14 -14.01
C TYR A 173 -3.90 1.24 -13.85
N MET A 174 -3.11 1.54 -14.91
CA MET A 174 -2.09 2.60 -14.89
C MET A 174 -2.66 4.00 -15.14
N ARG A 175 -3.87 4.10 -15.69
CA ARG A 175 -4.54 5.42 -15.88
C ARG A 175 -4.84 6.09 -14.55
N ASP A 176 -5.16 5.34 -13.52
CA ASP A 176 -5.16 5.83 -12.16
C ASP A 176 -3.74 6.21 -11.74
N LYS A 177 -3.56 7.43 -11.29
CA LYS A 177 -2.24 7.95 -10.92
C LYS A 177 -1.62 7.13 -9.78
N LYS A 178 -0.76 6.18 -10.15
CA LYS A 178 0.01 5.39 -9.18
C LYS A 178 1.29 6.15 -8.82
N LEU A 179 1.56 6.30 -7.54
CA LEU A 179 2.79 6.92 -7.02
C LEU A 179 3.92 5.90 -6.91
N ARG A 180 3.57 4.63 -6.70
CA ARG A 180 4.48 3.47 -6.70
C ARG A 180 3.70 2.20 -7.03
N VAL A 181 4.39 1.20 -7.56
CA VAL A 181 3.87 -0.13 -7.83
C VAL A 181 4.89 -1.18 -7.39
N LEU A 182 4.43 -2.23 -6.72
CA LEU A 182 5.21 -3.39 -6.30
C LEU A 182 4.53 -4.65 -6.83
N VAL A 183 5.29 -5.54 -7.43
CA VAL A 183 4.81 -6.87 -7.86
C VAL A 183 5.31 -7.91 -6.89
N LEU A 184 4.38 -8.67 -6.34
CA LEU A 184 4.65 -9.82 -5.48
C LEU A 184 4.22 -11.10 -6.16
N ARG A 185 4.98 -12.17 -5.97
CA ARG A 185 4.70 -13.52 -6.47
C ARG A 185 4.85 -14.52 -5.35
N LEU A 186 3.97 -15.51 -5.32
CA LEU A 186 4.15 -16.68 -4.45
C LEU A 186 5.46 -17.36 -4.78
N ARG A 187 6.20 -17.74 -3.75
CA ARG A 187 7.47 -18.40 -3.90
C ARG A 187 7.27 -19.79 -4.48
N SER A 188 8.10 -20.12 -5.45
CA SER A 188 8.05 -21.40 -6.19
C SER A 188 8.37 -22.62 -5.32
N ASP A 189 8.97 -22.43 -4.14
CA ASP A 189 9.32 -23.51 -3.21
C ASP A 189 8.30 -23.75 -2.08
N LEU A 190 7.15 -23.08 -2.12
CA LEU A 190 6.04 -23.39 -1.21
C LEU A 190 5.51 -24.80 -1.50
N PRO A 191 5.17 -25.59 -0.47
CA PRO A 191 4.62 -26.93 -0.65
C PRO A 191 3.41 -26.98 -1.58
N GLU A 192 2.52 -26.01 -1.48
CA GLU A 192 1.31 -25.89 -2.30
C GLU A 192 1.65 -25.63 -3.78
N ILE A 193 2.67 -24.81 -4.04
CA ILE A 193 3.15 -24.51 -5.41
C ILE A 193 3.91 -25.69 -5.99
N LEU A 194 4.70 -26.40 -5.18
CA LEU A 194 5.38 -27.62 -5.61
C LEU A 194 4.37 -28.73 -5.96
N ALA A 195 3.27 -28.82 -5.22
CA ALA A 195 2.20 -29.79 -5.49
C ALA A 195 1.35 -29.40 -6.72
N ASP A 196 1.10 -28.11 -6.92
CA ASP A 196 0.33 -27.57 -8.04
C ASP A 196 0.93 -26.26 -8.54
N PRO A 197 1.89 -26.29 -9.49
CA PRO A 197 2.52 -25.07 -10.01
C PRO A 197 1.56 -24.12 -10.75
N MET A 198 0.36 -24.58 -11.14
CA MET A 198 -0.69 -23.75 -11.74
C MET A 198 -1.66 -23.14 -10.71
N LEU A 199 -1.47 -23.39 -9.40
CA LEU A 199 -2.35 -22.89 -8.35
C LEU A 199 -2.54 -21.37 -8.41
N PRO A 200 -1.51 -20.51 -8.64
CA PRO A 200 -1.72 -19.07 -8.75
C PRO A 200 -2.64 -18.67 -9.92
N HIS A 201 -2.52 -19.33 -11.06
CA HIS A 201 -3.42 -19.12 -12.19
C HIS A 201 -4.85 -19.57 -11.88
N LYS A 202 -5.03 -20.66 -11.14
CA LYS A 202 -6.36 -21.12 -10.68
C LYS A 202 -7.02 -20.11 -9.75
N ALA A 203 -6.28 -19.51 -8.81
CA ALA A 203 -6.75 -18.45 -7.94
C ALA A 203 -7.21 -17.22 -8.75
N ALA A 204 -6.37 -16.75 -9.68
CA ALA A 204 -6.70 -15.63 -10.54
C ALA A 204 -7.90 -15.91 -11.46
N THR A 205 -8.01 -17.13 -11.98
CA THR A 205 -9.16 -17.56 -12.79
C THR A 205 -10.46 -17.57 -11.98
N ALA A 206 -10.41 -18.06 -10.75
CA ALA A 206 -11.57 -18.08 -9.86
C ALA A 206 -12.02 -16.65 -9.52
N SER A 207 -11.08 -15.76 -9.19
CA SER A 207 -11.36 -14.35 -8.94
C SER A 207 -11.98 -13.65 -10.16
N LEU A 208 -11.42 -13.87 -11.36
CA LEU A 208 -11.97 -13.34 -12.61
C LEU A 208 -13.41 -13.82 -12.85
N ASN A 209 -13.64 -15.13 -12.74
CA ASN A 209 -14.97 -15.70 -12.96
C ASN A 209 -16.00 -15.17 -11.98
N ARG A 210 -15.62 -15.00 -10.71
CA ARG A 210 -16.48 -14.40 -9.70
C ARG A 210 -16.81 -12.95 -10.03
N ALA A 211 -15.82 -12.14 -10.39
CA ALA A 211 -16.01 -10.74 -10.79
C ALA A 211 -16.87 -10.59 -12.06
N LEU A 212 -16.88 -11.59 -12.97
CA LEU A 212 -17.73 -11.60 -14.17
C LEU A 212 -19.18 -12.05 -13.89
N SER A 213 -19.39 -12.89 -12.86
CA SER A 213 -20.70 -13.50 -12.59
C SER A 213 -21.48 -12.80 -11.47
N GLU A 214 -20.82 -12.05 -10.62
CA GLU A 214 -21.40 -11.44 -9.41
C GLU A 214 -21.06 -9.97 -9.34
N HIS A 215 -22.02 -9.14 -8.89
CA HIS A 215 -21.72 -7.80 -8.41
C HIS A 215 -21.31 -7.89 -6.93
N ILE A 216 -20.06 -7.56 -6.61
CA ILE A 216 -19.51 -7.62 -5.26
C ILE A 216 -19.22 -6.20 -4.80
N PRO A 217 -20.03 -5.63 -3.88
CA PRO A 217 -19.83 -4.27 -3.40
C PRO A 217 -18.56 -4.12 -2.56
N TYR A 218 -18.05 -2.90 -2.44
CA TYR A 218 -16.90 -2.60 -1.59
C TYR A 218 -17.26 -2.71 -0.11
N ASP A 219 -16.42 -3.38 0.69
CA ASP A 219 -16.59 -3.47 2.15
C ASP A 219 -15.93 -2.30 2.89
N PHE A 220 -16.74 -1.31 3.29
CA PHE A 220 -16.32 -0.19 4.12
C PHE A 220 -16.13 -0.55 5.60
N GLU A 221 -16.71 -1.68 6.03
CA GLU A 221 -16.60 -2.12 7.42
C GLU A 221 -15.26 -2.79 7.73
N MET A 222 -14.55 -3.21 6.66
CA MET A 222 -13.29 -3.94 6.69
C MET A 222 -13.39 -5.32 7.39
N ASP A 223 -14.50 -6.03 7.17
CA ASP A 223 -14.75 -7.39 7.69
C ASP A 223 -14.24 -8.45 6.71
N TYR A 224 -12.95 -8.76 6.74
CA TYR A 224 -12.35 -9.79 5.87
C TYR A 224 -12.90 -11.23 6.09
N LYS A 225 -13.92 -11.38 6.92
CA LYS A 225 -14.65 -12.65 7.12
C LYS A 225 -15.98 -12.68 6.39
N ASN A 226 -16.42 -11.53 5.83
CA ASN A 226 -17.68 -11.44 5.10
C ASN A 226 -17.45 -11.65 3.60
N PRO A 227 -17.84 -12.79 3.00
CA PRO A 227 -17.58 -13.07 1.60
C PRO A 227 -18.48 -12.29 0.63
N ASP A 228 -19.53 -11.62 1.10
CA ASP A 228 -20.53 -10.94 0.26
C ASP A 228 -20.08 -9.53 -0.18
N LYS A 229 -19.05 -8.99 0.47
CA LYS A 229 -18.43 -7.71 0.18
C LYS A 229 -16.92 -7.87 0.27
N LEU A 230 -16.16 -7.16 -0.55
CA LEU A 230 -14.71 -7.23 -0.51
C LEU A 230 -14.09 -5.84 -0.49
N PHE A 231 -13.10 -5.61 0.36
CA PHE A 231 -12.14 -4.52 0.14
C PHE A 231 -10.92 -5.03 -0.64
N CYS A 232 -10.03 -4.14 -1.06
CA CYS A 232 -9.00 -4.46 -2.07
C CYS A 232 -8.12 -5.67 -1.73
N SER A 233 -7.74 -5.86 -0.47
CA SER A 233 -6.88 -6.97 -0.05
C SER A 233 -7.55 -8.33 -0.21
N GLU A 234 -8.87 -8.39 -0.05
CA GLU A 234 -9.61 -9.65 -0.08
C GLU A 234 -9.74 -10.25 -1.49
N VAL A 235 -9.59 -9.44 -2.55
CA VAL A 235 -9.59 -9.92 -3.93
C VAL A 235 -8.55 -11.03 -4.14
N ALA A 236 -7.38 -10.87 -3.52
CA ALA A 236 -6.34 -11.91 -3.55
C ALA A 236 -6.50 -12.91 -2.40
N SER A 237 -6.70 -12.47 -1.16
CA SER A 237 -6.69 -13.36 0.00
C SER A 237 -7.81 -14.40 -0.02
N SER A 238 -9.02 -14.03 -0.48
CA SER A 238 -10.16 -14.94 -0.52
C SER A 238 -9.92 -16.13 -1.46
N GLU A 239 -9.40 -15.88 -2.66
CA GLU A 239 -9.23 -16.96 -3.64
C GLU A 239 -8.00 -17.83 -3.33
N TYR A 240 -6.92 -17.24 -2.82
CA TYR A 240 -5.78 -18.02 -2.36
C TYR A 240 -6.12 -18.89 -1.15
N SER A 241 -6.91 -18.37 -0.19
CA SER A 241 -7.35 -19.12 0.99
C SER A 241 -8.20 -20.34 0.62
N ARG A 242 -9.06 -20.24 -0.39
CA ARG A 242 -9.85 -21.38 -0.94
C ARG A 242 -8.97 -22.50 -1.51
N LEU A 243 -7.75 -22.17 -1.91
CA LEU A 243 -6.76 -23.10 -2.46
C LEU A 243 -5.69 -23.51 -1.43
N GLY A 244 -5.88 -23.16 -0.15
CA GLY A 244 -5.01 -23.58 0.96
C GLY A 244 -3.85 -22.65 1.26
N ILE A 245 -3.72 -21.51 0.59
CA ILE A 245 -2.70 -20.50 0.86
C ILE A 245 -3.33 -19.32 1.61
N ASN A 246 -2.98 -19.17 2.88
CA ASN A 246 -3.44 -18.05 3.70
C ASN A 246 -2.43 -16.91 3.64
N LEU A 247 -2.68 -15.93 2.77
CA LEU A 247 -1.94 -14.69 2.71
C LEU A 247 -2.19 -13.85 3.98
N TRP A 248 -1.38 -12.81 4.19
CA TRP A 248 -1.37 -12.02 5.42
C TRP A 248 -1.10 -12.89 6.65
N MET A 249 0.01 -13.64 6.62
CA MET A 249 0.48 -14.39 7.79
C MET A 249 0.62 -13.50 9.05
N GLY A 250 0.97 -12.22 8.87
CA GLY A 250 0.89 -11.19 9.89
C GLY A 250 -0.14 -10.14 9.51
N LYS A 251 -1.12 -9.89 10.40
CA LYS A 251 -2.15 -8.86 10.22
C LYS A 251 -1.80 -7.62 11.00
N SER A 252 -2.23 -6.46 10.52
CA SER A 252 -2.15 -5.22 11.28
C SER A 252 -3.40 -4.96 12.08
N THR A 253 -3.21 -4.29 13.21
CA THR A 253 -4.27 -3.73 14.05
C THR A 253 -4.26 -2.21 13.93
N ILE A 254 -5.37 -1.60 14.33
CA ILE A 254 -5.53 -0.15 14.47
C ILE A 254 -5.87 0.09 15.93
N SER A 255 -4.83 0.21 16.77
CA SER A 255 -4.98 0.31 18.22
C SER A 255 -5.08 1.76 18.72
N SER A 256 -4.64 2.74 17.91
CA SER A 256 -4.75 4.17 18.22
C SER A 256 -6.22 4.60 18.31
N THR A 257 -6.60 5.19 19.44
CA THR A 257 -7.99 5.62 19.71
C THR A 257 -8.43 6.72 18.75
N GLY A 258 -7.58 7.70 18.46
CA GLY A 258 -7.86 8.79 17.54
C GLY A 258 -8.03 8.30 16.11
N THR A 259 -7.13 7.44 15.64
CA THR A 259 -7.22 6.81 14.31
C THR A 259 -8.48 5.97 14.18
N ALA A 260 -8.78 5.11 15.16
CA ALA A 260 -9.99 4.28 15.15
C ALA A 260 -11.27 5.12 15.10
N LYS A 261 -11.33 6.24 15.85
CA LYS A 261 -12.45 7.17 15.81
C LYS A 261 -12.61 7.85 14.44
N LEU A 262 -11.51 8.28 13.84
CA LEU A 262 -11.51 8.87 12.50
C LEU A 262 -12.04 7.87 11.46
N LEU A 263 -11.50 6.66 11.45
CA LEU A 263 -11.88 5.60 10.49
C LEU A 263 -13.32 5.10 10.73
N SER A 264 -13.79 5.02 11.98
CA SER A 264 -15.20 4.72 12.28
C SER A 264 -16.14 5.75 11.63
N GLY A 265 -15.71 7.01 11.54
CA GLY A 265 -16.45 8.04 10.84
C GLY A 265 -16.66 7.77 9.35
N PHE A 266 -15.79 6.98 8.73
CA PHE A 266 -15.88 6.57 7.33
C PHE A 266 -16.63 5.25 7.13
N GLY A 267 -16.95 4.54 8.21
CA GLY A 267 -17.71 3.29 8.17
C GLY A 267 -16.94 2.06 8.64
N VAL A 268 -15.66 2.19 8.97
CA VAL A 268 -14.84 1.08 9.48
C VAL A 268 -15.36 0.63 10.84
N LYS A 269 -15.52 -0.69 11.01
CA LYS A 269 -15.98 -1.33 12.24
C LYS A 269 -14.98 -2.35 12.80
N TYR A 270 -14.15 -2.91 11.93
CA TYR A 270 -13.17 -3.93 12.29
C TYR A 270 -11.76 -3.35 12.22
N PHE A 271 -11.03 -3.42 13.32
CA PHE A 271 -9.73 -2.80 13.52
C PHE A 271 -8.56 -3.81 13.59
N GLU A 272 -8.82 -5.07 13.30
CA GLU A 272 -7.85 -6.06 12.86
C GLU A 272 -8.11 -6.30 11.37
N THR A 273 -7.14 -6.05 10.52
CA THR A 273 -7.37 -6.01 9.09
C THR A 273 -6.18 -6.51 8.27
N GLN A 274 -6.41 -6.72 6.98
CA GLN A 274 -5.42 -7.09 5.99
C GLN A 274 -4.94 -5.82 5.26
N GLU A 275 -4.00 -5.08 5.89
CA GLU A 275 -3.45 -3.88 5.27
C GLU A 275 -2.64 -4.22 4.01
N PRO A 276 -2.78 -3.46 2.91
CA PRO A 276 -2.03 -3.71 1.68
C PRO A 276 -0.52 -3.83 1.89
N SER A 277 0.06 -2.97 2.73
CA SER A 277 1.49 -2.97 3.03
C SER A 277 1.97 -4.22 3.75
N ASP A 278 1.10 -4.95 4.47
CA ASP A 278 1.48 -6.15 5.20
C ASP A 278 1.93 -7.29 4.28
N LEU A 279 1.44 -7.33 3.05
CA LEU A 279 1.88 -8.33 2.07
C LEU A 279 3.36 -8.21 1.71
N GLU A 280 3.95 -7.02 1.76
CA GLU A 280 5.40 -6.89 1.58
C GLU A 280 6.18 -7.69 2.61
N TYR A 281 5.61 -7.83 3.82
CA TYR A 281 6.23 -8.53 4.94
C TYR A 281 5.89 -10.01 5.01
N ASP A 282 4.93 -10.49 4.19
CA ASP A 282 4.53 -11.90 4.15
C ASP A 282 5.66 -12.76 3.57
N PRO A 283 6.21 -13.74 4.33
CA PRO A 283 7.34 -14.54 3.89
C PRO A 283 7.01 -15.53 2.77
N GLN A 284 5.71 -15.75 2.47
CA GLN A 284 5.28 -16.61 1.35
C GLN A 284 5.47 -15.93 -0.02
N LEU A 285 5.68 -14.61 -0.03
CA LEU A 285 5.77 -13.80 -1.23
C LEU A 285 7.20 -13.32 -1.48
N SER A 286 7.64 -13.41 -2.74
CA SER A 286 8.85 -12.76 -3.25
C SER A 286 8.49 -11.43 -3.89
N VAL A 287 9.37 -10.43 -3.73
CA VAL A 287 9.29 -9.19 -4.51
C VAL A 287 9.86 -9.47 -5.90
N VAL A 288 9.03 -9.31 -6.92
CA VAL A 288 9.42 -9.49 -8.33
C VAL A 288 9.94 -8.19 -8.93
N ALA A 289 9.24 -7.08 -8.68
CA ALA A 289 9.63 -5.79 -9.20
C ALA A 289 9.05 -4.65 -8.36
N GLU A 290 9.74 -3.51 -8.35
CA GLU A 290 9.27 -2.30 -7.71
C GLU A 290 9.61 -1.08 -8.54
N TRP A 291 8.57 -0.28 -8.88
CA TRP A 291 8.70 0.99 -9.60
C TRP A 291 8.31 2.16 -8.72
N ARG A 292 9.13 3.19 -8.76
CA ARG A 292 8.88 4.54 -8.25
C ARG A 292 9.85 5.51 -8.88
N ASP A 293 9.39 6.68 -9.23
CA ASP A 293 10.26 7.78 -9.62
C ASP A 293 10.38 8.81 -8.50
N SER A 294 11.40 9.67 -8.56
CA SER A 294 11.66 10.64 -7.49
C SER A 294 10.54 11.67 -7.31
N GLU A 295 9.79 12.00 -8.37
CA GLU A 295 8.71 12.99 -8.31
C GLU A 295 7.47 12.41 -7.62
N THR A 296 7.04 11.20 -8.02
CA THR A 296 5.90 10.52 -7.40
C THR A 296 6.22 10.10 -5.97
N LEU A 297 7.46 9.69 -5.70
CA LEU A 297 7.96 9.40 -4.36
C LEU A 297 7.91 10.64 -3.45
N TYR A 298 8.30 11.80 -3.95
CA TYR A 298 8.23 13.03 -3.17
C TYR A 298 6.77 13.42 -2.85
N LYS A 299 5.85 13.27 -3.81
CA LYS A 299 4.41 13.47 -3.57
C LYS A 299 3.87 12.54 -2.49
N ASP A 300 4.26 11.25 -2.53
CA ASP A 300 3.89 10.28 -1.51
C ASP A 300 4.41 10.67 -0.12
N HIS A 301 5.67 11.12 -0.02
CA HIS A 301 6.24 11.59 1.24
C HIS A 301 5.50 12.82 1.81
N VAL A 302 5.08 13.75 0.96
CA VAL A 302 4.28 14.91 1.40
C VAL A 302 2.92 14.45 1.92
N ASP A 303 2.20 13.59 1.17
CA ASP A 303 0.89 13.08 1.57
C ASP A 303 0.97 12.27 2.88
N ASN A 304 1.98 11.43 3.01
CA ASN A 304 2.20 10.64 4.21
C ASN A 304 2.51 11.52 5.43
N ALA A 305 3.34 12.56 5.27
CA ALA A 305 3.66 13.48 6.35
C ALA A 305 2.43 14.29 6.82
N VAL A 306 1.56 14.68 5.90
CA VAL A 306 0.29 15.36 6.23
C VAL A 306 -0.64 14.41 6.97
N VAL A 307 -0.78 13.17 6.50
CA VAL A 307 -1.65 12.18 7.18
C VAL A 307 -1.09 11.81 8.55
N ASP A 308 0.23 11.58 8.69
CA ASP A 308 0.82 11.27 9.99
C ASP A 308 0.55 12.40 11.00
N ALA A 309 0.65 13.68 10.58
CA ALA A 309 0.30 14.81 11.44
C ALA A 309 -1.19 14.83 11.82
N ILE A 310 -2.10 14.49 10.88
CA ILE A 310 -3.54 14.41 11.15
C ILE A 310 -3.84 13.29 12.14
N LEU A 311 -3.20 12.12 11.99
CA LEU A 311 -3.40 10.98 12.89
C LEU A 311 -2.89 11.29 14.30
N GLU A 312 -1.71 11.91 14.44
CA GLU A 312 -1.17 12.35 15.72
C GLU A 312 -2.10 13.38 16.39
N TRP A 313 -2.57 14.37 15.63
CA TRP A 313 -3.50 15.39 16.12
C TRP A 313 -4.86 14.80 16.56
N SER A 314 -5.33 13.77 15.83
CA SER A 314 -6.54 13.04 16.21
C SER A 314 -6.34 12.22 17.50
N GLU A 315 -5.13 11.69 17.75
CA GLU A 315 -4.79 10.97 18.98
C GLU A 315 -4.79 11.88 20.21
N GLU A 316 -4.52 13.17 20.04
CA GLU A 316 -4.68 14.19 21.06
C GLU A 316 -6.14 14.52 21.41
N GLY A 317 -7.10 13.86 20.73
CA GLY A 317 -8.53 14.03 20.95
C GLY A 317 -9.21 15.06 20.05
N ASN A 318 -8.49 15.63 19.11
CA ASN A 318 -9.04 16.61 18.17
C ASN A 318 -9.87 15.93 17.06
N GLU A 319 -10.78 16.67 16.47
CA GLU A 319 -11.68 16.20 15.41
C GLU A 319 -11.75 17.19 14.26
N ILE A 320 -11.82 16.64 13.03
CA ILE A 320 -12.01 17.45 11.83
C ILE A 320 -13.41 18.08 11.86
N SER A 321 -13.46 19.38 11.68
CA SER A 321 -14.73 20.13 11.60
C SER A 321 -15.55 19.67 10.40
N ILE A 322 -16.85 19.48 10.59
CA ILE A 322 -17.77 18.99 9.58
C ILE A 322 -18.90 20.00 9.37
N ASP A 323 -19.10 20.38 8.15
CA ASP A 323 -20.18 21.26 7.71
C ASP A 323 -21.53 20.55 7.68
N TRP A 324 -22.10 20.25 8.86
CA TRP A 324 -23.32 19.46 9.01
C TRP A 324 -24.54 20.03 8.26
N TYR A 325 -24.55 21.32 7.92
CA TYR A 325 -25.59 21.93 7.10
C TYR A 325 -25.61 21.38 5.67
N LEU A 326 -24.55 20.74 5.19
CA LEU A 326 -24.48 20.05 3.89
C LEU A 326 -25.12 18.65 3.91
N LEU A 327 -25.37 18.06 5.09
CA LEU A 327 -25.90 16.70 5.19
C LEU A 327 -27.19 16.46 4.39
N PRO A 328 -28.18 17.39 4.32
CA PRO A 328 -29.34 17.20 3.46
C PRO A 328 -28.99 17.02 1.99
N ILE A 329 -27.99 17.75 1.49
CA ILE A 329 -27.50 17.61 0.11
C ILE A 329 -26.91 16.24 -0.11
N PHE A 330 -26.02 15.78 0.81
CA PHE A 330 -25.42 14.45 0.73
C PHE A 330 -26.46 13.32 0.80
N ARG A 331 -27.55 13.48 1.55
CA ARG A 331 -28.66 12.53 1.58
C ARG A 331 -29.38 12.44 0.24
N VAL A 332 -29.66 13.57 -0.40
CA VAL A 332 -30.27 13.61 -1.75
C VAL A 332 -29.32 12.98 -2.78
N THR A 333 -28.03 13.32 -2.73
CA THR A 333 -27.00 12.73 -3.59
C THR A 333 -26.90 11.22 -3.39
N LYS A 334 -27.04 10.72 -2.14
CA LYS A 334 -27.05 9.27 -1.88
C LYS A 334 -28.28 8.59 -2.49
N LEU A 335 -29.45 9.19 -2.43
CA LEU A 335 -30.64 8.65 -3.09
C LEU A 335 -30.46 8.58 -4.61
N TYR A 336 -29.83 9.60 -5.20
CA TYR A 336 -29.48 9.60 -6.63
C TYR A 336 -28.46 8.49 -6.95
N SER A 337 -27.43 8.28 -6.10
CA SER A 337 -26.48 7.19 -6.27
C SER A 337 -27.17 5.81 -6.20
N ILE A 338 -28.10 5.61 -5.26
CA ILE A 338 -28.88 4.37 -5.16
C ILE A 338 -29.69 4.13 -6.44
N PHE A 339 -30.27 5.19 -7.03
CA PHE A 339 -30.98 5.07 -8.30
C PHE A 339 -30.06 4.66 -9.44
N LEU A 340 -28.86 5.27 -9.57
CA LEU A 340 -27.89 4.93 -10.60
C LEU A 340 -27.38 3.46 -10.45
N ASN A 341 -27.15 3.02 -9.23
CA ASN A 341 -26.68 1.65 -8.96
C ASN A 341 -27.68 0.58 -9.44
N GLN A 342 -28.99 0.88 -9.52
CA GLN A 342 -29.98 -0.03 -10.09
C GLN A 342 -29.76 -0.28 -11.60
N PHE A 343 -29.04 0.62 -12.27
CA PHE A 343 -28.68 0.51 -13.68
C PHE A 343 -27.21 0.10 -13.88
N ASN A 344 -26.53 -0.38 -12.84
CA ASN A 344 -25.10 -0.68 -12.81
C ASN A 344 -24.22 0.53 -13.15
N GLU A 345 -24.69 1.74 -12.86
CA GLU A 345 -23.91 2.97 -12.98
C GLU A 345 -23.40 3.43 -11.62
N ALA A 346 -22.11 3.82 -11.54
CA ALA A 346 -21.53 4.34 -10.31
C ALA A 346 -22.12 5.72 -9.97
N GLY A 347 -22.68 5.86 -8.78
CA GLY A 347 -23.18 7.12 -8.27
C GLY A 347 -22.08 7.96 -7.59
N PRO A 348 -22.33 9.30 -7.39
CA PRO A 348 -21.37 10.18 -6.72
C PRO A 348 -21.00 9.77 -5.28
N ILE A 349 -21.87 9.04 -4.58
CA ILE A 349 -21.58 8.44 -3.28
C ILE A 349 -21.56 6.92 -3.46
N PRO A 350 -20.44 6.26 -3.15
CA PRO A 350 -20.24 4.82 -3.29
C PRO A 350 -21.37 3.99 -2.65
N GLU A 351 -21.62 2.79 -3.19
CA GLU A 351 -22.76 1.94 -2.81
C GLU A 351 -22.78 1.64 -1.30
N GLY A 352 -21.70 1.15 -0.74
CA GLY A 352 -21.56 0.80 0.67
C GLY A 352 -21.41 1.99 1.63
N MET A 353 -21.23 3.22 1.12
CA MET A 353 -20.98 4.41 1.93
C MET A 353 -22.25 5.13 2.31
N SER A 354 -22.42 5.50 3.60
CA SER A 354 -23.53 6.35 4.05
C SER A 354 -23.34 7.82 3.62
N ALA A 355 -24.42 8.59 3.56
CA ALA A 355 -24.34 10.05 3.32
C ALA A 355 -23.50 10.77 4.38
N THR A 356 -23.56 10.32 5.63
CA THR A 356 -22.76 10.88 6.73
C THR A 356 -21.26 10.54 6.56
N SER A 357 -20.94 9.30 6.20
CA SER A 357 -19.55 8.89 5.94
C SER A 357 -18.98 9.63 4.73
N ALA A 358 -19.77 9.83 3.68
CA ALA A 358 -19.36 10.61 2.50
C ALA A 358 -19.07 12.08 2.85
N LEU A 359 -19.89 12.70 3.69
CA LEU A 359 -19.65 14.08 4.16
C LEU A 359 -18.36 14.15 5.00
N ARG A 360 -18.12 13.18 5.90
CA ARG A 360 -16.89 13.10 6.68
C ARG A 360 -15.65 12.88 5.81
N HIS A 361 -15.78 12.03 4.80
CA HIS A 361 -14.72 11.78 3.84
C HIS A 361 -14.33 13.03 3.05
N GLU A 362 -15.33 13.82 2.63
CA GLU A 362 -15.08 15.09 1.93
C GLU A 362 -14.45 16.15 2.84
N ALA A 363 -14.87 16.22 4.12
CA ALA A 363 -14.23 17.07 5.12
C ALA A 363 -12.76 16.68 5.34
N PHE A 364 -12.46 15.39 5.43
CA PHE A 364 -11.07 14.89 5.54
C PHE A 364 -10.23 15.28 4.32
N LYS A 365 -10.74 15.08 3.10
CA LYS A 365 -10.03 15.48 1.86
C LYS A 365 -9.72 16.96 1.82
N THR A 366 -10.70 17.78 2.18
CA THR A 366 -10.56 19.25 2.24
C THR A 366 -9.50 19.65 3.27
N PHE A 367 -9.57 19.08 4.47
CA PHE A 367 -8.62 19.34 5.54
C PHE A 367 -7.20 18.91 5.17
N HIS A 368 -7.03 17.68 4.66
CA HIS A 368 -5.74 17.19 4.16
C HIS A 368 -5.16 18.13 3.10
N ASN A 369 -5.96 18.54 2.10
CA ASN A 369 -5.48 19.38 1.00
C ASN A 369 -5.10 20.79 1.46
N SER A 370 -5.76 21.34 2.48
CA SER A 370 -5.40 22.64 3.05
C SER A 370 -4.01 22.58 3.70
N ILE A 371 -3.74 21.58 4.55
CA ILE A 371 -2.45 21.38 5.19
C ILE A 371 -1.37 21.08 4.14
N LYS A 372 -1.66 20.19 3.18
CA LYS A 372 -0.74 19.85 2.09
C LYS A 372 -0.26 21.07 1.31
N THR A 373 -1.16 22.01 1.03
CA THR A 373 -0.82 23.26 0.33
C THR A 373 0.21 24.08 1.12
N VAL A 374 0.04 24.20 2.42
CA VAL A 374 0.99 24.90 3.29
C VAL A 374 2.33 24.18 3.37
N VAL A 375 2.30 22.84 3.53
CA VAL A 375 3.51 22.01 3.56
C VAL A 375 4.31 22.17 2.26
N LEU A 376 3.65 22.12 1.09
CA LEU A 376 4.33 22.31 -0.21
C LEU A 376 4.97 23.70 -0.32
N ASN A 377 4.31 24.76 0.12
CA ASN A 377 4.86 26.12 0.10
C ASN A 377 6.08 26.25 1.00
N LYS A 378 6.03 25.68 2.22
CA LYS A 378 7.17 25.65 3.15
C LYS A 378 8.32 24.80 2.59
N ALA A 379 8.00 23.65 1.97
CA ALA A 379 8.97 22.76 1.35
C ALA A 379 9.72 23.42 0.18
N GLU A 380 9.01 24.15 -0.67
CA GLU A 380 9.62 24.91 -1.77
C GLU A 380 10.55 26.03 -1.26
N SER A 381 10.13 26.72 -0.20
CA SER A 381 10.95 27.74 0.46
C SER A 381 12.21 27.13 1.09
N PHE A 382 12.08 25.97 1.73
CA PHE A 382 13.20 25.22 2.29
C PHE A 382 14.20 24.82 1.19
N LYS A 383 13.69 24.27 0.06
CA LYS A 383 14.53 23.86 -1.09
C LYS A 383 15.31 25.03 -1.67
N ARG A 384 14.68 26.20 -1.82
CA ARG A 384 15.36 27.42 -2.30
C ARG A 384 16.47 27.90 -1.36
N GLN A 385 16.29 27.76 -0.06
CA GLN A 385 17.26 28.20 0.95
C GLN A 385 18.43 27.22 1.13
N ASN A 386 18.16 25.90 1.03
CA ASN A 386 19.11 24.86 1.39
C ASN A 386 19.70 24.10 0.18
N GLY A 387 19.12 24.25 -1.01
CA GLY A 387 19.58 23.59 -2.24
C GLY A 387 19.13 22.13 -2.40
N TYR A 388 18.36 21.57 -1.46
CA TYR A 388 17.85 20.19 -1.49
C TYR A 388 16.42 20.10 -0.96
N VAL A 389 15.70 19.02 -1.28
CA VAL A 389 14.33 18.80 -0.81
C VAL A 389 14.30 18.51 0.69
N PRO A 390 13.29 19.01 1.44
CA PRO A 390 13.21 18.75 2.87
C PRO A 390 13.08 17.24 3.15
N PRO A 391 13.79 16.72 4.16
CA PRO A 391 13.62 15.33 4.58
C PRO A 391 12.23 15.12 5.20
N TYR A 392 11.80 13.83 5.29
CA TYR A 392 10.47 13.46 5.75
C TYR A 392 10.09 14.10 7.11
N TRP A 393 10.99 14.07 8.09
CA TRP A 393 10.74 14.67 9.41
C TRP A 393 10.51 16.18 9.36
N ARG A 394 11.07 16.89 8.36
CA ARG A 394 10.81 18.32 8.13
C ARG A 394 9.44 18.54 7.50
N LEU A 395 9.03 17.69 6.58
CA LEU A 395 7.67 17.73 6.03
C LEU A 395 6.65 17.51 7.14
N LEU A 396 6.88 16.52 8.00
CA LEU A 396 6.03 16.22 9.15
C LEU A 396 5.98 17.40 10.15
N GLU A 397 7.12 18.03 10.44
CA GLU A 397 7.18 19.24 11.28
C GLU A 397 6.38 20.40 10.67
N PHE A 398 6.48 20.60 9.36
CA PHE A 398 5.69 21.64 8.67
C PHE A 398 4.19 21.36 8.78
N ALA A 399 3.76 20.11 8.66
CA ALA A 399 2.38 19.71 8.83
C ALA A 399 1.89 19.88 10.27
N ARG A 400 2.65 19.41 11.28
CA ARG A 400 2.35 19.57 12.72
C ARG A 400 2.18 21.03 13.12
N ASN A 401 3.07 21.90 12.65
CA ASN A 401 3.01 23.33 12.96
C ASN A 401 1.81 24.04 12.33
N ASP A 402 1.31 23.55 11.20
CA ASP A 402 0.14 24.12 10.54
C ASP A 402 -1.16 23.63 11.19
N ILE A 403 -1.26 22.34 11.48
CA ILE A 403 -2.46 21.72 12.03
C ILE A 403 -2.81 22.27 13.42
N GLN A 404 -1.84 22.70 14.20
CA GLN A 404 -2.05 23.34 15.50
C GLN A 404 -2.76 24.71 15.42
N SER A 405 -2.87 25.27 14.23
CA SER A 405 -3.60 26.54 14.01
C SER A 405 -5.11 26.34 13.76
N TYR A 406 -5.56 25.09 13.65
CA TYR A 406 -6.96 24.71 13.47
C TYR A 406 -7.61 24.30 14.81
#